data_fb4cf876c4c34f89cac46cb54ab50997
#
_entry.id   fb4cf876c4c34f89cac46cb54ab50997
#
_cell.length_a   1.000
_cell.length_b   1.000
_cell.length_c   1.000
_cell.angle_alpha   90.00
_cell.angle_beta   90.00
_cell.angle_gamma   90.00
#
_symmetry.space_group_name_H-M   'P 1'
#
loop_
_entity.id
_entity.type
_entity.pdbx_description
1 polymer ?
#
loop_
_entity_poly.entity_id
_entity_poly.type
_entity_poly.pdbx_seq_one_letter_code
_entity_poly.pdbx_strand_id
1 'polypeptide(L)'
;MFAADRVVGLTRADWDVTRPAPPLDTPELVLHAAAWTDVDGAEADPQEAAAVNVGGTANVAALGVPLVYFSTDYVFDGSKGEPYVEADAPSPLSAYGRTKLHGEAAAGDRSWIVRSSWLFGPTGHNFVRTMLRLGAERGEVAVVDDQRGCPTYVGHLAEAVLALAELPYGVWHVAAEGDCTWADFAEAIFEEAGIRCRVRRIGSEELQRPARRPAYSVLRSERPGVPRLPHWREGLRHCLERLEAAH
;
A
#
# COMPACT_ATOMS: atom_id res chain seq x y z
N MET A 1 -8.67 -9.31 -20.95
CA MET A 1 -8.61 -7.83 -20.98
C MET A 1 -9.97 -7.34 -20.52
N PHE A 2 -10.09 -6.81 -19.30
CA PHE A 2 -11.33 -6.15 -18.91
C PHE A 2 -11.43 -4.85 -19.72
N ALA A 3 -12.09 -4.87 -20.87
CA ALA A 3 -12.63 -3.67 -21.42
C ALA A 3 -13.81 -3.31 -20.50
N ALA A 4 -13.57 -2.53 -19.46
CA ALA A 4 -14.64 -2.04 -18.63
C ALA A 4 -15.43 -1.04 -19.48
N ASP A 5 -16.59 -1.44 -19.95
CA ASP A 5 -17.52 -0.55 -20.65
C ASP A 5 -17.94 0.62 -19.73
N ARG A 6 -17.82 0.43 -18.42
CA ARG A 6 -18.18 1.43 -17.42
C ARG A 6 -17.38 1.24 -16.12
N VAL A 7 -16.66 2.27 -15.67
CA VAL A 7 -16.05 2.36 -14.35
C VAL A 7 -16.83 3.35 -13.49
N VAL A 8 -17.23 2.93 -12.28
CA VAL A 8 -17.88 3.79 -11.29
C VAL A 8 -16.96 3.95 -10.10
N GLY A 9 -16.45 5.15 -9.89
CA GLY A 9 -15.66 5.50 -8.71
C GLY A 9 -16.58 6.01 -7.60
N LEU A 10 -16.52 5.36 -6.43
CA LEU A 10 -17.25 5.78 -5.23
C LEU A 10 -16.26 6.35 -4.20
N THR A 11 -16.62 7.49 -3.61
CA THR A 11 -15.91 8.11 -2.50
C THR A 11 -16.61 7.81 -1.17
N ARG A 12 -16.00 8.18 -0.05
CA ARG A 12 -16.65 8.08 1.27
C ARG A 12 -17.97 8.85 1.36
N ALA A 13 -18.13 9.92 0.56
CA ALA A 13 -19.38 10.68 0.52
C ALA A 13 -20.50 9.91 -0.18
N ASP A 14 -20.15 9.05 -1.15
CA ASP A 14 -21.10 8.24 -1.90
C ASP A 14 -21.44 6.96 -1.13
N TRP A 15 -20.46 6.36 -0.47
CA TRP A 15 -20.64 5.18 0.37
C TRP A 15 -19.61 5.15 1.51
N ASP A 16 -20.06 5.38 2.74
CA ASP A 16 -19.29 5.04 3.93
C ASP A 16 -19.32 3.51 4.08
N VAL A 17 -18.20 2.86 3.80
CA VAL A 17 -18.10 1.38 3.79
C VAL A 17 -18.38 0.74 5.15
N THR A 18 -18.33 1.49 6.26
CA THR A 18 -18.73 0.99 7.59
C THR A 18 -20.24 0.70 7.69
N ARG A 19 -21.01 1.09 6.70
CA ARG A 19 -22.45 0.89 6.58
C ARG A 19 -22.77 -0.10 5.44
N PRO A 20 -23.94 -0.74 5.46
CA PRO A 20 -24.41 -1.55 4.33
C PRO A 20 -24.34 -0.77 3.01
N ALA A 21 -24.12 -1.49 1.92
CA ALA A 21 -24.06 -0.90 0.60
C ALA A 21 -25.36 -0.15 0.26
N PRO A 22 -25.28 1.07 -0.31
CA PRO A 22 -26.43 1.72 -0.88
C PRO A 22 -26.95 0.93 -2.10
N PRO A 23 -28.14 1.22 -2.62
CA PRO A 23 -28.60 0.66 -3.87
C PRO A 23 -27.60 0.98 -5.00
N LEU A 24 -27.00 -0.06 -5.59
CA LEU A 24 -26.01 0.03 -6.67
C LEU A 24 -26.40 -0.94 -7.78
N ASP A 25 -26.09 -0.58 -9.02
CA ASP A 25 -26.06 -1.57 -10.09
C ASP A 25 -25.00 -2.61 -9.73
N THR A 26 -25.31 -3.90 -9.84
CA THR A 26 -24.37 -4.97 -9.48
C THR A 26 -23.14 -4.92 -10.38
N PRO A 27 -21.91 -4.64 -9.84
CA PRO A 27 -20.71 -4.64 -10.64
C PRO A 27 -20.25 -6.06 -10.97
N GLU A 28 -19.44 -6.23 -12.01
CA GLU A 28 -18.79 -7.51 -12.32
C GLU A 28 -17.56 -7.75 -11.42
N LEU A 29 -16.90 -6.67 -10.99
CA LEU A 29 -15.70 -6.68 -10.15
C LEU A 29 -15.68 -5.44 -9.28
N VAL A 30 -15.23 -5.58 -8.04
CA VAL A 30 -14.94 -4.47 -7.14
C VAL A 30 -13.45 -4.35 -6.88
N LEU A 31 -12.90 -3.14 -7.04
CA LEU A 31 -11.57 -2.77 -6.56
C LEU A 31 -11.75 -2.03 -5.22
N HIS A 32 -11.52 -2.72 -4.12
CA HIS A 32 -11.74 -2.17 -2.77
C HIS A 32 -10.50 -1.45 -2.26
N ALA A 33 -10.39 -0.16 -2.56
CA ALA A 33 -9.30 0.71 -2.12
C ALA A 33 -9.62 1.52 -0.86
N ALA A 34 -10.87 1.50 -0.37
CA ALA A 34 -11.23 2.20 0.86
C ALA A 34 -10.58 1.51 2.07
N ALA A 35 -9.84 2.28 2.87
CA ALA A 35 -9.16 1.76 4.06
C ALA A 35 -8.83 2.89 5.04
N TRP A 36 -8.73 2.55 6.32
CA TRP A 36 -8.00 3.34 7.29
C TRP A 36 -6.50 3.09 7.10
N THR A 37 -5.75 4.10 6.67
CA THR A 37 -4.31 3.98 6.33
C THR A 37 -3.38 4.73 7.29
N ASP A 38 -3.93 5.49 8.23
CA ASP A 38 -3.14 6.12 9.29
C ASP A 38 -2.70 5.08 10.31
N VAL A 39 -1.44 4.66 10.19
CA VAL A 39 -0.84 3.59 11.01
C VAL A 39 -0.76 3.98 12.48
N ASP A 40 -0.40 5.23 12.78
CA ASP A 40 -0.31 5.74 14.14
C ASP A 40 -1.69 6.02 14.73
N GLY A 41 -2.61 6.56 13.92
CA GLY A 41 -4.00 6.76 14.30
C GLY A 41 -4.73 5.45 14.62
N ALA A 42 -4.37 4.34 13.97
CA ALA A 42 -4.95 3.03 14.26
C ALA A 42 -4.55 2.49 15.65
N GLU A 43 -3.40 2.90 16.22
CA GLU A 43 -3.08 2.58 17.62
C GLU A 43 -3.91 3.41 18.61
N ALA A 44 -4.23 4.66 18.23
CA ALA A 44 -5.06 5.54 19.05
C ALA A 44 -6.55 5.12 19.03
N ASP A 45 -7.06 4.67 17.88
CA ASP A 45 -8.43 4.19 17.71
C ASP A 45 -8.51 2.89 16.91
N PRO A 46 -8.14 1.75 17.54
CA PRO A 46 -8.15 0.46 16.88
C PRO A 46 -9.56 -0.05 16.52
N GLN A 47 -10.59 0.45 17.22
CA GLN A 47 -11.99 0.06 16.97
C GLN A 47 -12.49 0.71 15.66
N GLU A 48 -12.24 1.99 15.46
CA GLU A 48 -12.62 2.68 14.22
C GLU A 48 -11.79 2.16 13.04
N ALA A 49 -10.49 1.92 13.22
CA ALA A 49 -9.66 1.27 12.20
C ALA A 49 -10.20 -0.12 11.82
N ALA A 50 -10.66 -0.92 12.78
CA ALA A 50 -11.29 -2.21 12.52
C ALA A 50 -12.67 -2.05 11.85
N ALA A 51 -13.48 -1.08 12.25
CA ALA A 51 -14.76 -0.81 11.62
C ALA A 51 -14.61 -0.54 10.12
N VAL A 52 -13.58 0.25 9.73
CA VAL A 52 -13.28 0.54 8.33
C VAL A 52 -12.65 -0.67 7.63
N ASN A 53 -11.53 -1.21 8.16
CA ASN A 53 -10.72 -2.20 7.45
C ASN A 53 -11.32 -3.61 7.48
N VAL A 54 -12.08 -3.97 8.49
CA VAL A 54 -12.72 -5.29 8.62
C VAL A 54 -14.20 -5.20 8.29
N GLY A 55 -14.95 -4.39 9.04
CA GLY A 55 -16.39 -4.20 8.81
C GLY A 55 -16.70 -3.66 7.42
N GLY A 56 -15.95 -2.64 6.99
CA GLY A 56 -16.07 -2.09 5.65
C GLY A 56 -15.80 -3.11 4.56
N THR A 57 -14.74 -3.92 4.71
CA THR A 57 -14.44 -5.00 3.76
C THR A 57 -15.54 -6.05 3.73
N ALA A 58 -16.10 -6.44 4.89
CA ALA A 58 -17.23 -7.37 4.97
C ALA A 58 -18.47 -6.84 4.25
N ASN A 59 -18.78 -5.55 4.41
CA ASN A 59 -19.89 -4.90 3.71
C ASN A 59 -19.68 -4.89 2.17
N VAL A 60 -18.45 -4.67 1.71
CA VAL A 60 -18.11 -4.73 0.27
C VAL A 60 -18.20 -6.17 -0.25
N ALA A 61 -17.69 -7.15 0.50
CA ALA A 61 -17.75 -8.57 0.13
C ALA A 61 -19.21 -9.09 0.10
N ALA A 62 -20.10 -8.51 0.90
CA ALA A 62 -21.53 -8.83 0.90
C ALA A 62 -22.25 -8.51 -0.43
N LEU A 63 -21.64 -7.76 -1.34
CA LEU A 63 -22.13 -7.60 -2.72
C LEU A 63 -22.12 -8.93 -3.50
N GLY A 64 -21.36 -9.93 -3.05
CA GLY A 64 -21.33 -11.28 -3.63
C GLY A 64 -20.63 -11.38 -4.97
N VAL A 65 -19.87 -10.38 -5.37
CA VAL A 65 -19.11 -10.31 -6.63
C VAL A 65 -17.61 -10.46 -6.39
N PRO A 66 -16.81 -10.79 -7.41
CA PRO A 66 -15.35 -10.85 -7.30
C PRO A 66 -14.77 -9.55 -6.74
N LEU A 67 -13.77 -9.66 -5.85
CA LEU A 67 -13.20 -8.55 -5.11
C LEU A 67 -11.67 -8.53 -5.21
N VAL A 68 -11.08 -7.39 -5.54
CA VAL A 68 -9.66 -7.10 -5.30
C VAL A 68 -9.55 -6.31 -4.00
N TYR A 69 -8.89 -6.91 -3.01
CA TYR A 69 -8.62 -6.28 -1.72
C TYR A 69 -7.14 -5.86 -1.62
N PHE A 70 -6.88 -4.58 -1.43
CA PHE A 70 -5.52 -4.07 -1.23
C PHE A 70 -5.11 -4.24 0.23
N SER A 71 -4.17 -5.14 0.48
CA SER A 71 -3.54 -5.39 1.78
C SER A 71 -2.15 -4.75 1.86
N THR A 72 -1.35 -5.13 2.85
CA THR A 72 -0.10 -4.46 3.22
C THR A 72 0.98 -5.46 3.62
N ASP A 73 2.24 -5.06 3.48
CA ASP A 73 3.42 -5.70 4.05
C ASP A 73 3.43 -5.69 5.60
N TYR A 74 2.67 -4.77 6.24
CA TYR A 74 2.56 -4.68 7.70
C TYR A 74 1.78 -5.84 8.34
N VAL A 75 1.33 -6.81 7.56
CA VAL A 75 0.84 -8.09 8.09
C VAL A 75 1.99 -8.95 8.66
N PHE A 76 3.24 -8.62 8.36
CA PHE A 76 4.42 -9.30 8.86
C PHE A 76 5.13 -8.52 9.98
N ASP A 77 5.89 -9.24 10.83
CA ASP A 77 6.60 -8.66 11.98
C ASP A 77 8.00 -8.10 11.65
N GLY A 78 8.53 -8.42 10.48
CA GLY A 78 9.84 -7.95 10.07
C GLY A 78 11.04 -8.70 10.65
N SER A 79 10.82 -9.86 11.27
CA SER A 79 11.88 -10.64 11.94
C SER A 79 12.61 -11.61 11.01
N LYS A 80 12.09 -11.89 9.81
CA LYS A 80 12.59 -12.94 8.92
C LYS A 80 13.98 -12.65 8.34
N GLY A 81 14.31 -11.37 8.06
CA GLY A 81 15.61 -10.98 7.50
C GLY A 81 15.83 -11.32 6.02
N GLU A 82 14.83 -11.90 5.37
CA GLU A 82 14.75 -12.18 3.94
C GLU A 82 13.35 -11.89 3.42
N PRO A 83 13.13 -11.75 2.09
CA PRO A 83 11.83 -11.39 1.56
C PRO A 83 10.70 -12.34 2.00
N TYR A 84 9.58 -11.74 2.43
CA TYR A 84 8.38 -12.49 2.76
C TYR A 84 7.67 -12.96 1.50
N VAL A 85 7.24 -14.22 1.52
CA VAL A 85 6.46 -14.86 0.45
C VAL A 85 5.04 -15.15 0.92
N GLU A 86 4.14 -15.50 0.00
CA GLU A 86 2.72 -15.72 0.33
C GLU A 86 2.48 -16.85 1.33
N ALA A 87 3.40 -17.82 1.39
CA ALA A 87 3.34 -18.95 2.33
C ALA A 87 3.80 -18.61 3.76
N ASP A 88 4.44 -17.46 3.97
CA ASP A 88 4.87 -17.04 5.31
C ASP A 88 3.66 -16.69 6.18
N ALA A 89 3.72 -17.12 7.44
CA ALA A 89 2.67 -16.84 8.41
C ALA A 89 2.66 -15.35 8.80
N PRO A 90 1.53 -14.63 8.68
CA PRO A 90 1.42 -13.26 9.13
C PRO A 90 1.56 -13.14 10.67
N SER A 91 2.20 -12.07 11.13
CA SER A 91 2.40 -11.74 12.54
C SER A 91 2.47 -10.22 12.74
N PRO A 92 1.37 -9.47 12.54
CA PRO A 92 1.40 -8.00 12.52
C PRO A 92 1.75 -7.39 13.88
N LEU A 93 2.64 -6.39 13.88
CA LEU A 93 3.08 -5.67 15.09
C LEU A 93 2.10 -4.57 15.51
N SER A 94 1.41 -3.94 14.55
CA SER A 94 0.58 -2.76 14.75
C SER A 94 -0.92 -3.06 14.66
N ALA A 95 -1.75 -2.18 15.24
CA ALA A 95 -3.21 -2.24 15.09
C ALA A 95 -3.61 -2.15 13.61
N TYR A 96 -2.98 -1.27 12.84
CA TYR A 96 -3.18 -1.19 11.39
C TYR A 96 -2.95 -2.54 10.71
N GLY A 97 -1.77 -3.16 10.91
CA GLY A 97 -1.45 -4.45 10.31
C GLY A 97 -2.45 -5.54 10.70
N ARG A 98 -2.88 -5.58 11.98
CA ARG A 98 -3.92 -6.52 12.46
C ARG A 98 -5.25 -6.31 11.76
N THR A 99 -5.71 -5.04 11.63
CA THR A 99 -6.99 -4.76 10.97
C THR A 99 -6.95 -5.08 9.48
N LYS A 100 -5.81 -4.84 8.80
CA LYS A 100 -5.63 -5.21 7.41
C LYS A 100 -5.63 -6.72 7.20
N LEU A 101 -4.96 -7.48 8.08
CA LEU A 101 -4.97 -8.96 8.05
C LEU A 101 -6.38 -9.52 8.28
N HIS A 102 -7.13 -8.98 9.24
CA HIS A 102 -8.53 -9.40 9.45
C HIS A 102 -9.42 -9.01 8.26
N GLY A 103 -9.11 -7.89 7.59
CA GLY A 103 -9.76 -7.50 6.34
C GLY A 103 -9.50 -8.50 5.20
N GLU A 104 -8.31 -9.14 5.14
CA GLU A 104 -8.06 -10.23 4.18
C GLU A 104 -9.06 -11.38 4.36
N ALA A 105 -9.30 -11.78 5.62
CA ALA A 105 -10.28 -12.82 5.93
C ALA A 105 -11.72 -12.37 5.62
N ALA A 106 -12.04 -11.10 5.88
CA ALA A 106 -13.38 -10.54 5.61
C ALA A 106 -13.68 -10.41 4.11
N ALA A 107 -12.67 -10.32 3.25
CA ALA A 107 -12.83 -10.26 1.80
C ALA A 107 -13.38 -11.56 1.20
N GLY A 108 -13.20 -12.69 1.89
CA GLY A 108 -13.76 -14.00 1.50
C GLY A 108 -13.03 -14.69 0.34
N ASP A 109 -13.52 -15.89 -0.02
CA ASP A 109 -12.82 -16.81 -0.94
C ASP A 109 -12.83 -16.36 -2.40
N ARG A 110 -13.72 -15.44 -2.79
CA ARG A 110 -13.82 -14.90 -4.16
C ARG A 110 -13.06 -13.60 -4.30
N SER A 111 -11.85 -13.54 -3.72
CA SER A 111 -11.04 -12.33 -3.72
C SER A 111 -9.60 -12.56 -4.10
N TRP A 112 -9.00 -11.57 -4.76
CA TRP A 112 -7.57 -11.41 -4.89
C TRP A 112 -7.09 -10.48 -3.78
N ILE A 113 -6.34 -11.03 -2.83
CA ILE A 113 -5.72 -10.29 -1.75
C ILE A 113 -4.36 -9.79 -2.24
N VAL A 114 -4.24 -8.51 -2.50
CA VAL A 114 -3.03 -7.88 -3.04
C VAL A 114 -2.23 -7.28 -1.90
N ARG A 115 -1.22 -8.00 -1.39
CA ARG A 115 -0.26 -7.43 -0.45
C ARG A 115 0.78 -6.63 -1.21
N SER A 116 0.87 -5.36 -0.90
CA SER A 116 1.85 -4.43 -1.47
C SER A 116 2.49 -3.59 -0.36
N SER A 117 3.51 -2.81 -0.68
CA SER A 117 4.24 -2.03 0.33
C SER A 117 4.57 -0.63 -0.16
N TRP A 118 4.62 0.31 0.78
CA TRP A 118 5.15 1.67 0.61
C TRP A 118 4.60 2.37 -0.64
N LEU A 119 3.26 2.34 -0.80
CA LEU A 119 2.59 2.89 -1.98
C LEU A 119 2.83 4.38 -2.11
N PHE A 120 3.19 4.81 -3.31
CA PHE A 120 3.34 6.23 -3.65
C PHE A 120 2.81 6.52 -5.06
N GLY A 121 2.47 7.80 -5.28
CA GLY A 121 1.93 8.25 -6.57
C GLY A 121 1.92 9.77 -6.71
N PRO A 122 1.49 10.30 -7.86
CA PRO A 122 1.50 11.73 -8.14
C PRO A 122 0.41 12.49 -7.38
N THR A 123 -0.57 11.80 -6.81
CA THR A 123 -1.70 12.40 -6.09
C THR A 123 -1.79 11.93 -4.65
N GLY A 124 -2.58 12.60 -3.83
CA GLY A 124 -2.79 12.27 -2.43
C GLY A 124 -1.56 12.52 -1.54
N HIS A 125 -1.69 12.20 -0.27
CA HIS A 125 -0.59 12.32 0.69
C HIS A 125 0.25 11.04 0.66
N ASN A 126 1.55 11.16 0.38
CA ASN A 126 2.50 10.05 0.38
C ASN A 126 3.92 10.52 0.66
N PHE A 127 4.86 9.57 0.83
CA PHE A 127 6.24 9.85 1.22
C PHE A 127 6.98 10.69 0.17
N VAL A 128 6.82 10.39 -1.14
CA VAL A 128 7.49 11.14 -2.22
C VAL A 128 7.11 12.62 -2.16
N ARG A 129 5.81 12.92 -2.13
CA ARG A 129 5.33 14.31 -2.06
C ARG A 129 5.76 15.01 -0.78
N THR A 130 5.81 14.28 0.34
CA THR A 130 6.30 14.81 1.61
C THR A 130 7.77 15.18 1.51
N MET A 131 8.61 14.32 0.94
CA MET A 131 10.05 14.59 0.77
C MET A 131 10.29 15.75 -0.19
N LEU A 132 9.59 15.80 -1.33
CA LEU A 132 9.70 16.93 -2.27
C LEU A 132 9.40 18.27 -1.59
N ARG A 133 8.31 18.34 -0.82
CA ARG A 133 7.96 19.56 -0.06
C ARG A 133 9.03 19.91 0.99
N LEU A 134 9.42 18.93 1.82
CA LEU A 134 10.40 19.18 2.88
C LEU A 134 11.78 19.53 2.31
N GLY A 135 12.20 18.89 1.22
CA GLY A 135 13.47 19.17 0.55
C GLY A 135 13.52 20.55 -0.08
N ALA A 136 12.37 21.09 -0.56
CA ALA A 136 12.27 22.45 -1.05
C ALA A 136 12.32 23.51 0.08
N GLU A 137 11.85 23.13 1.28
CA GLU A 137 11.75 24.05 2.43
C GLU A 137 12.99 24.00 3.33
N ARG A 138 13.81 22.92 3.28
CA ARG A 138 14.86 22.64 4.27
C ARG A 138 16.16 22.18 3.61
N GLY A 139 17.29 22.52 4.22
CA GLY A 139 18.61 22.00 3.81
C GLY A 139 18.93 20.60 4.31
N GLU A 140 18.14 20.10 5.29
CA GLU A 140 18.30 18.78 5.89
C GLU A 140 16.97 18.24 6.37
N VAL A 141 16.78 16.91 6.21
CA VAL A 141 15.65 16.16 6.78
C VAL A 141 16.16 14.89 7.49
N ALA A 142 15.55 14.57 8.63
CA ALA A 142 15.83 13.33 9.35
C ALA A 142 14.90 12.23 8.83
N VAL A 143 15.45 11.09 8.41
CA VAL A 143 14.70 9.97 7.85
C VAL A 143 15.18 8.64 8.44
N VAL A 144 14.24 7.76 8.75
CA VAL A 144 14.48 6.44 9.31
C VAL A 144 15.30 5.56 8.37
N ASP A 145 16.30 4.86 8.92
CA ASP A 145 17.22 4.00 8.17
C ASP A 145 17.22 2.53 8.62
N ASP A 146 16.47 2.21 9.65
CA ASP A 146 16.34 0.86 10.24
C ASP A 146 15.05 0.13 9.82
N GLN A 147 14.36 0.64 8.80
CA GLN A 147 13.20 -0.01 8.17
C GLN A 147 13.46 -0.20 6.69
N ARG A 148 13.28 -1.43 6.19
CA ARG A 148 13.53 -1.81 4.80
C ARG A 148 12.28 -2.41 4.15
N GLY A 149 11.95 -1.94 2.95
CA GLY A 149 10.76 -2.37 2.20
C GLY A 149 10.88 -2.09 0.70
N CYS A 150 9.78 -2.28 -0.04
CA CYS A 150 9.70 -2.09 -1.48
C CYS A 150 8.81 -0.89 -1.80
N PRO A 151 9.34 0.31 -2.09
CA PRO A 151 8.51 1.41 -2.56
C PRO A 151 7.80 1.03 -3.87
N THR A 152 6.47 1.13 -3.90
CA THR A 152 5.68 0.66 -5.03
C THR A 152 4.86 1.80 -5.63
N TYR A 153 5.12 2.09 -6.92
CA TYR A 153 4.37 3.10 -7.67
C TYR A 153 2.97 2.61 -8.02
N VAL A 154 1.95 3.38 -7.64
CA VAL A 154 0.53 2.99 -7.84
C VAL A 154 0.15 2.78 -9.30
N GLY A 155 0.83 3.44 -10.25
CA GLY A 155 0.59 3.25 -11.69
C GLY A 155 0.94 1.82 -12.11
N HIS A 156 2.13 1.32 -11.74
CA HIS A 156 2.54 -0.06 -12.02
C HIS A 156 1.67 -1.08 -11.29
N LEU A 157 1.29 -0.79 -10.04
CA LEU A 157 0.38 -1.67 -9.30
C LEU A 157 -0.98 -1.79 -9.96
N ALA A 158 -1.54 -0.68 -10.46
CA ALA A 158 -2.84 -0.67 -11.13
C ALA A 158 -2.84 -1.54 -12.40
N GLU A 159 -1.78 -1.46 -13.21
CA GLU A 159 -1.60 -2.32 -14.39
C GLU A 159 -1.50 -3.80 -14.00
N ALA A 160 -0.73 -4.11 -12.95
CA ALA A 160 -0.56 -5.47 -12.45
C ALA A 160 -1.87 -6.06 -11.90
N VAL A 161 -2.69 -5.27 -11.21
CA VAL A 161 -3.97 -5.70 -10.66
C VAL A 161 -4.94 -6.14 -11.76
N LEU A 162 -4.94 -5.48 -12.91
CA LEU A 162 -5.77 -5.91 -14.04
C LEU A 162 -5.37 -7.31 -14.55
N ALA A 163 -4.06 -7.61 -14.58
CA ALA A 163 -3.59 -8.92 -14.98
C ALA A 163 -3.87 -10.01 -13.92
N LEU A 164 -3.90 -9.64 -12.62
CA LEU A 164 -4.23 -10.58 -11.54
C LEU A 164 -5.64 -11.15 -11.67
N ALA A 165 -6.59 -10.43 -12.22
CA ALA A 165 -7.96 -10.87 -12.36
C ALA A 165 -8.13 -12.09 -13.29
N GLU A 166 -7.11 -12.42 -14.09
CA GLU A 166 -7.05 -13.64 -14.92
C GLU A 166 -6.47 -14.84 -14.13
N LEU A 167 -5.97 -14.64 -12.91
CA LEU A 167 -5.34 -15.65 -12.09
C LEU A 167 -6.31 -16.17 -11.01
N PRO A 168 -6.02 -17.33 -10.39
CA PRO A 168 -6.85 -17.85 -9.29
C PRO A 168 -6.95 -16.88 -8.11
N TYR A 169 -8.08 -16.87 -7.43
CA TYR A 169 -8.26 -16.15 -6.17
C TYR A 169 -7.20 -16.53 -5.13
N GLY A 170 -7.02 -15.70 -4.13
CA GLY A 170 -6.12 -15.91 -3.01
C GLY A 170 -5.13 -14.77 -2.79
N VAL A 171 -4.14 -15.01 -1.95
CA VAL A 171 -3.13 -14.00 -1.58
C VAL A 171 -2.05 -13.91 -2.64
N TRP A 172 -1.68 -12.70 -3.00
CA TRP A 172 -0.65 -12.35 -3.97
C TRP A 172 0.24 -11.24 -3.42
N HIS A 173 1.55 -11.41 -3.49
CA HIS A 173 2.49 -10.33 -3.22
C HIS A 173 2.79 -9.57 -4.51
N VAL A 174 2.41 -8.30 -4.56
CA VAL A 174 2.58 -7.42 -5.74
C VAL A 174 3.25 -6.14 -5.28
N ALA A 175 4.57 -6.14 -5.32
CA ALA A 175 5.42 -5.01 -4.95
C ALA A 175 6.48 -4.78 -6.04
N ALA A 176 7.05 -3.60 -6.10
CA ALA A 176 8.12 -3.29 -7.05
C ALA A 176 9.36 -4.15 -6.78
N GLU A 177 10.16 -4.41 -7.81
CA GLU A 177 11.47 -5.05 -7.66
C GLU A 177 12.45 -4.14 -6.93
N GLY A 178 13.40 -4.76 -6.21
CA GLY A 178 14.37 -4.08 -5.37
C GLY A 178 13.77 -3.65 -4.03
N ASP A 179 14.66 -3.30 -3.13
CA ASP A 179 14.31 -2.84 -1.78
C ASP A 179 15.26 -1.73 -1.34
N CYS A 180 14.83 -0.94 -0.38
CA CYS A 180 15.64 0.14 0.19
C CYS A 180 15.15 0.50 1.60
N THR A 181 15.93 1.32 2.33
CA THR A 181 15.44 1.97 3.54
C THR A 181 14.64 3.24 3.18
N TRP A 182 13.90 3.79 4.15
CA TRP A 182 13.24 5.10 3.95
C TRP A 182 14.26 6.21 3.68
N ALA A 183 15.46 6.14 4.29
CA ALA A 183 16.53 7.09 4.04
C ALA A 183 17.08 6.97 2.61
N ASP A 184 17.32 5.74 2.12
CA ASP A 184 17.73 5.50 0.72
C ASP A 184 16.67 6.02 -0.25
N PHE A 185 15.37 5.82 0.08
CA PHE A 185 14.29 6.30 -0.77
C PHE A 185 14.23 7.83 -0.81
N ALA A 186 14.42 8.50 0.35
CA ALA A 186 14.48 9.96 0.42
C ALA A 186 15.65 10.53 -0.38
N GLU A 187 16.84 9.93 -0.27
CA GLU A 187 18.02 10.33 -1.07
C GLU A 187 17.75 10.20 -2.57
N ALA A 188 17.13 9.08 -2.99
CA ALA A 188 16.78 8.89 -4.40
C ALA A 188 15.74 9.91 -4.89
N ILE A 189 14.76 10.28 -4.06
CA ILE A 189 13.78 11.33 -4.41
C ILE A 189 14.49 12.66 -4.63
N PHE A 190 15.42 13.05 -3.77
CA PHE A 190 16.16 14.30 -3.92
C PHE A 190 17.10 14.27 -5.11
N GLU A 191 17.78 13.16 -5.36
CA GLU A 191 18.65 12.95 -6.52
C GLU A 191 17.87 13.13 -7.82
N GLU A 192 16.78 12.39 -8.02
CA GLU A 192 15.97 12.39 -9.24
C GLU A 192 15.24 13.74 -9.46
N ALA A 193 14.86 14.43 -8.38
CA ALA A 193 14.23 15.75 -8.46
C ALA A 193 15.20 16.94 -8.49
N GLY A 194 16.52 16.70 -8.44
CA GLY A 194 17.53 17.75 -8.43
C GLY A 194 17.50 18.66 -7.18
N ILE A 195 16.98 18.16 -6.07
CA ILE A 195 16.83 18.92 -4.82
C ILE A 195 18.09 18.78 -3.95
N ARG A 196 18.66 19.91 -3.54
CA ARG A 196 19.81 19.94 -2.62
C ARG A 196 19.34 19.91 -1.15
N CYS A 197 19.02 18.72 -0.65
CA CYS A 197 18.65 18.51 0.74
C CYS A 197 19.40 17.28 1.28
N ARG A 198 20.05 17.42 2.43
CA ARG A 198 20.77 16.31 3.07
C ARG A 198 19.80 15.41 3.83
N VAL A 199 19.94 14.10 3.69
CA VAL A 199 19.24 13.12 4.52
C VAL A 199 20.12 12.80 5.73
N ARG A 200 19.61 13.09 6.93
CA ARG A 200 20.19 12.64 8.19
C ARG A 200 19.52 11.32 8.56
N ARG A 201 20.28 10.23 8.49
CA ARG A 201 19.80 8.89 8.82
C ARG A 201 19.61 8.74 10.32
N ILE A 202 18.43 8.25 10.74
CA ILE A 202 18.06 8.08 12.15
C ILE A 202 17.46 6.70 12.40
N GLY A 203 17.49 6.24 13.65
CA GLY A 203 16.74 5.07 14.10
C GLY A 203 15.25 5.40 14.30
N SER A 204 14.38 4.40 14.19
CA SER A 204 12.94 4.54 14.44
C SER A 204 12.61 5.07 15.82
N GLU A 205 13.45 4.77 16.80
CA GLU A 205 13.31 5.22 18.18
C GLU A 205 13.38 6.75 18.35
N GLU A 206 14.11 7.46 17.47
CA GLU A 206 14.17 8.92 17.49
C GLU A 206 12.82 9.57 17.14
N LEU A 207 11.97 8.89 16.37
CA LEU A 207 10.66 9.41 15.98
C LEU A 207 9.57 9.20 17.02
N GLN A 208 9.76 8.32 17.97
CA GLN A 208 8.82 7.98 19.05
C GLN A 208 7.38 7.79 18.57
N ARG A 209 7.19 7.09 17.44
CA ARG A 209 5.87 6.85 16.86
C ARG A 209 5.09 5.82 17.66
N PRO A 210 3.75 5.99 17.83
CA PRO A 210 2.91 5.05 18.59
C PRO A 210 2.93 3.63 18.02
N ALA A 211 2.81 3.49 16.72
CA ALA A 211 2.77 2.19 16.07
C ALA A 211 4.17 1.60 15.85
N ARG A 212 4.36 0.34 16.21
CA ARG A 212 5.55 -0.42 15.84
C ARG A 212 5.49 -0.78 14.35
N ARG A 213 6.63 -0.62 13.68
CA ARG A 213 6.78 -0.95 12.25
C ARG A 213 7.78 -2.09 12.09
N PRO A 214 7.59 -2.98 11.11
CA PRO A 214 8.56 -4.03 10.82
C PRO A 214 9.89 -3.42 10.37
N ALA A 215 11.01 -3.94 10.89
CA ALA A 215 12.34 -3.52 10.47
C ALA A 215 12.65 -3.99 9.03
N TYR A 216 12.06 -5.11 8.62
CA TYR A 216 12.21 -5.68 7.29
C TYR A 216 10.86 -6.17 6.77
N SER A 217 10.31 -5.55 5.74
CA SER A 217 9.00 -5.91 5.19
C SER A 217 9.02 -6.11 3.66
N VAL A 218 10.18 -6.47 3.12
CA VAL A 218 10.34 -6.75 1.69
C VAL A 218 9.45 -7.91 1.28
N LEU A 219 8.66 -7.71 0.24
CA LEU A 219 7.77 -8.71 -0.33
C LEU A 219 8.37 -9.32 -1.60
N ARG A 220 8.17 -10.62 -1.78
CA ARG A 220 8.45 -11.34 -3.02
C ARG A 220 7.30 -12.31 -3.30
N SER A 221 6.92 -12.50 -4.53
CA SER A 221 5.98 -13.56 -4.90
C SER A 221 6.71 -14.81 -5.39
N GLU A 222 6.25 -15.97 -4.93
CA GLU A 222 6.63 -17.29 -5.44
C GLU A 222 5.50 -17.96 -6.24
N ARG A 223 4.35 -17.28 -6.35
CA ARG A 223 3.22 -17.82 -7.11
C ARG A 223 3.46 -17.68 -8.62
N PRO A 224 3.18 -18.73 -9.40
CA PRO A 224 3.34 -18.67 -10.86
C PRO A 224 2.35 -17.70 -11.48
N GLY A 225 2.82 -16.94 -12.48
CA GLY A 225 1.99 -16.00 -13.24
C GLY A 225 1.81 -14.63 -12.59
N VAL A 226 2.35 -14.38 -11.38
CA VAL A 226 2.27 -13.05 -10.76
C VAL A 226 2.85 -11.99 -11.70
N PRO A 227 2.17 -10.87 -11.93
CA PRO A 227 2.72 -9.74 -12.67
C PRO A 227 3.94 -9.17 -11.93
N ARG A 228 5.08 -9.08 -12.62
CA ARG A 228 6.29 -8.46 -12.08
C ARG A 228 6.25 -6.97 -12.32
N LEU A 229 6.45 -6.19 -11.26
CA LEU A 229 6.56 -4.75 -11.35
C LEU A 229 8.02 -4.37 -11.65
N PRO A 230 8.26 -3.25 -12.35
CA PRO A 230 9.60 -2.71 -12.53
C PRO A 230 10.27 -2.39 -11.18
N HIS A 231 11.58 -2.17 -11.23
CA HIS A 231 12.35 -1.72 -10.06
C HIS A 231 11.77 -0.40 -9.51
N TRP A 232 11.74 -0.23 -8.18
CA TRP A 232 11.13 0.92 -7.52
C TRP A 232 11.67 2.28 -7.99
N ARG A 233 12.95 2.38 -8.41
CA ARG A 233 13.52 3.62 -8.99
C ARG A 233 12.86 4.01 -10.31
N GLU A 234 12.45 3.05 -11.12
CA GLU A 234 11.71 3.33 -12.35
C GLU A 234 10.30 3.87 -12.03
N GLY A 235 9.64 3.28 -11.04
CA GLY A 235 8.37 3.80 -10.53
C GLY A 235 8.50 5.22 -9.97
N LEU A 236 9.61 5.54 -9.30
CA LEU A 236 9.89 6.89 -8.82
C LEU A 236 10.01 7.88 -9.98
N ARG A 237 10.77 7.56 -11.02
CA ARG A 237 10.90 8.43 -12.21
C ARG A 237 9.56 8.67 -12.88
N HIS A 238 8.76 7.63 -13.13
CA HIS A 238 7.41 7.78 -13.70
C HIS A 238 6.50 8.63 -12.81
N CYS A 239 6.63 8.54 -11.48
CA CYS A 239 5.87 9.39 -10.55
C CYS A 239 6.27 10.87 -10.69
N LEU A 240 7.57 11.17 -10.76
CA LEU A 240 8.08 12.53 -10.90
C LEU A 240 7.67 13.15 -12.23
N GLU A 241 7.81 12.43 -13.35
CA GLU A 241 7.35 12.87 -14.68
C GLU A 241 5.86 13.25 -14.68
N ARG A 242 5.02 12.46 -13.98
CA ARG A 242 3.59 12.75 -13.85
C ARG A 242 3.29 13.98 -12.99
N LEU A 243 4.14 14.26 -11.98
CA LEU A 243 4.02 15.45 -11.16
C LEU A 243 4.38 16.71 -11.94
N GLU A 244 5.44 16.66 -12.76
CA GLU A 244 5.85 17.77 -13.63
C GLU A 244 4.81 18.09 -14.71
N ALA A 245 4.22 17.05 -15.33
CA ALA A 245 3.18 17.20 -16.35
C ALA A 245 1.86 17.79 -15.82
N ALA A 246 1.65 17.82 -14.48
CA ALA A 246 0.45 18.34 -13.85
C ALA A 246 0.58 19.83 -13.42
N HIS A 247 1.77 20.44 -13.63
CA HIS A 247 2.08 21.85 -13.36
C HIS A 247 2.31 22.62 -14.67
#